data_1cfb83e11e46a52fcff2bac0996e9455
#
_entry.id   1cfb83e11e46a52fcff2bac0996e9455
#
_cell.length_a   1.000
_cell.length_b   1.000
_cell.length_c   1.000
_cell.angle_alpha   90.00
_cell.angle_beta   90.00
_cell.angle_gamma   90.00
#
_symmetry.space_group_name_H-M   'P 1'
#
loop_
_entity.id
_entity.type
_entity.pdbx_description
1 polymer ?
#
loop_
_entity_poly.entity_id
_entity_poly.type
_entity_poly.pdbx_seq_one_letter_code
_entity_poly.pdbx_strand_id
1 'polypeptide(L)'
;EAGIVKVGQNIQELAEKIGVDAKNLQATIGQWNSDLKGPEKKDSLFGRTLEGHVGQVWPHGASKKQSSPLDKPPYYAIELFPAILNTQGGPRHNSKSQVLNPFGQPIPRLYVAGELGSFWGFIYQGCGNNAEALIFGRIAGEEASKEKRWS
;
A
#
# COMPACT_ATOMS: atom_id res chain seq x y z
N GLU A 1 10.75 22.79 -7.36
CA GLU A 1 10.50 21.89 -6.22
C GLU A 1 8.99 21.84 -5.98
N ALA A 2 8.39 20.65 -5.95
CA ALA A 2 6.93 20.48 -5.93
C ALA A 2 6.27 20.87 -4.58
N GLY A 3 7.01 21.35 -3.59
CA GLY A 3 6.49 21.78 -2.29
C GLY A 3 5.79 20.70 -1.45
N ILE A 4 5.91 19.43 -1.85
CA ILE A 4 5.24 18.29 -1.21
C ILE A 4 5.79 18.05 0.19
N VAL A 5 7.09 18.18 0.38
CA VAL A 5 7.76 18.02 1.66
C VAL A 5 7.95 19.39 2.31
N LYS A 6 7.42 19.57 3.50
CA LYS A 6 7.66 20.75 4.34
C LYS A 6 8.85 20.48 5.25
N VAL A 7 9.73 21.44 5.39
CA VAL A 7 10.97 21.33 6.19
C VAL A 7 11.01 22.45 7.23
N GLY A 8 11.23 22.09 8.49
CA GLY A 8 11.41 23.05 9.60
C GLY A 8 12.73 22.80 10.33
N GLN A 9 13.42 23.87 10.71
CA GLN A 9 14.62 23.77 11.53
C GLN A 9 14.31 23.57 13.02
N ASN A 10 13.07 23.77 13.39
CA ASN A 10 12.52 23.48 14.71
C ASN A 10 11.03 23.13 14.56
N ILE A 11 10.41 22.66 15.65
CA ILE A 11 9.01 22.22 15.65
C ILE A 11 8.06 23.40 15.43
N GLN A 12 8.37 24.57 15.95
CA GLN A 12 7.57 25.78 15.75
C GLN A 12 7.47 26.13 14.26
N GLU A 13 8.61 26.20 13.59
CA GLU A 13 8.66 26.49 12.15
C GLU A 13 7.92 25.44 11.31
N LEU A 14 8.09 24.14 11.66
CA LEU A 14 7.37 23.08 10.98
C LEU A 14 5.86 23.22 11.18
N ALA A 15 5.40 23.46 12.40
CA ALA A 15 3.99 23.62 12.73
C ALA A 15 3.34 24.76 11.91
N GLU A 16 4.03 25.90 11.80
CA GLU A 16 3.57 27.03 10.98
C GLU A 16 3.44 26.64 9.50
N LYS A 17 4.43 25.92 8.95
CA LYS A 17 4.43 25.49 7.55
C LYS A 17 3.36 24.46 7.20
N ILE A 18 2.91 23.65 8.17
CA ILE A 18 1.87 22.64 7.99
C ILE A 18 0.51 23.08 8.53
N GLY A 19 0.41 24.27 9.12
CA GLY A 19 -0.86 24.83 9.58
C GLY A 19 -1.44 24.15 10.83
N VAL A 20 -0.59 23.64 11.74
CA VAL A 20 -1.04 23.02 12.99
C VAL A 20 -0.56 23.81 14.22
N ASP A 21 -1.23 23.60 15.35
CA ASP A 21 -0.81 24.19 16.61
C ASP A 21 0.54 23.66 17.07
N ALA A 22 1.51 24.55 17.26
CA ALA A 22 2.87 24.18 17.58
C ALA A 22 3.01 23.50 18.96
N LYS A 23 2.19 23.91 19.94
CA LYS A 23 2.19 23.31 21.28
C LYS A 23 1.69 21.87 21.24
N ASN A 24 0.64 21.63 20.47
CA ASN A 24 0.10 20.28 20.29
C ASN A 24 1.07 19.38 19.51
N LEU A 25 1.71 19.90 18.47
CA LEU A 25 2.74 19.17 17.73
C LEU A 25 3.94 18.82 18.63
N GLN A 26 4.41 19.77 19.42
CA GLN A 26 5.50 19.56 20.39
C GLN A 26 5.13 18.47 21.40
N ALA A 27 3.90 18.50 21.94
CA ALA A 27 3.43 17.48 22.89
C ALA A 27 3.36 16.08 22.25
N THR A 28 2.84 15.99 21.03
CA THR A 28 2.75 14.72 20.28
C THR A 28 4.13 14.13 20.01
N ILE A 29 5.09 14.93 19.57
CA ILE A 29 6.47 14.49 19.35
C ILE A 29 7.13 14.10 20.66
N GLY A 30 6.89 14.85 21.74
CA GLY A 30 7.39 14.52 23.07
C GLY A 30 6.87 13.16 23.55
N GLN A 31 5.57 12.88 23.37
CA GLN A 31 4.97 11.59 23.71
C GLN A 31 5.58 10.46 22.88
N TRP A 32 5.68 10.63 21.57
CA TRP A 32 6.35 9.66 20.67
C TRP A 32 7.77 9.31 21.12
N ASN A 33 8.57 10.32 21.41
CA ASN A 33 9.95 10.14 21.88
C ASN A 33 10.02 9.45 23.25
N SER A 34 9.03 9.70 24.12
CA SER A 34 8.90 9.04 25.44
C SER A 34 8.53 7.56 25.26
N ASP A 35 7.56 7.27 24.41
CA ASP A 35 7.11 5.90 24.13
C ASP A 35 8.23 5.03 23.57
N LEU A 36 9.07 5.60 22.70
CA LEU A 36 10.26 4.91 22.17
C LEU A 36 11.31 4.58 23.25
N LYS A 37 11.41 5.40 24.29
CA LYS A 37 12.34 5.19 25.41
C LYS A 37 11.76 4.27 26.48
N GLY A 38 10.43 4.12 26.50
CA GLY A 38 9.71 3.29 27.46
C GLY A 38 10.04 1.81 27.34
N PRO A 39 9.85 1.01 28.40
CA PRO A 39 10.19 -0.41 28.41
C PRO A 39 9.37 -1.25 27.45
N GLU A 40 8.12 -0.86 27.21
CA GLU A 40 7.20 -1.59 26.36
C GLU A 40 7.43 -1.33 24.86
N LYS A 41 8.14 -0.24 24.52
CA LYS A 41 8.33 0.18 23.12
C LYS A 41 7.01 0.18 22.34
N LYS A 42 6.01 0.80 22.93
CA LYS A 42 4.64 0.79 22.42
C LYS A 42 4.09 2.21 22.39
N ASP A 43 3.42 2.55 21.29
CA ASP A 43 2.68 3.79 21.15
C ASP A 43 1.53 3.84 22.16
N SER A 44 1.55 4.81 23.05
CA SER A 44 0.57 4.95 24.12
C SER A 44 -0.82 5.35 23.65
N LEU A 45 -0.95 5.98 22.46
CA LEU A 45 -2.23 6.39 21.88
C LEU A 45 -2.94 5.26 21.14
N PHE A 46 -2.23 4.55 20.27
CA PHE A 46 -2.81 3.57 19.36
C PHE A 46 -2.37 2.13 19.64
N GLY A 47 -1.51 1.92 20.62
CA GLY A 47 -1.07 0.60 21.03
C GLY A 47 -0.15 -0.11 20.02
N ARG A 48 0.39 0.62 19.03
CA ARG A 48 1.27 0.06 18.01
C ARG A 48 2.65 -0.25 18.59
N THR A 49 3.19 -1.42 18.25
CA THR A 49 4.57 -1.79 18.59
C THR A 49 5.56 -0.90 17.80
N LEU A 50 6.54 -0.32 18.49
CA LEU A 50 7.53 0.59 17.93
C LEU A 50 8.87 -0.09 17.62
N GLU A 51 9.06 -1.31 18.06
CA GLU A 51 10.21 -2.17 17.73
C GLU A 51 9.77 -3.37 16.89
N GLY A 52 10.66 -3.86 16.04
CA GLY A 52 10.42 -5.02 15.18
C GLY A 52 9.84 -4.67 13.83
N HIS A 53 8.86 -5.43 13.36
CA HIS A 53 8.24 -5.22 12.06
C HIS A 53 7.28 -4.03 12.11
N VAL A 54 7.79 -2.84 11.85
CA VAL A 54 6.97 -1.63 11.70
C VAL A 54 6.62 -1.47 10.23
N GLY A 55 5.40 -1.78 9.88
CA GLY A 55 4.87 -1.60 8.54
C GLY A 55 4.55 -2.90 7.80
N GLN A 56 4.04 -2.73 6.59
CA GLN A 56 3.71 -3.83 5.70
C GLN A 56 4.98 -4.56 5.25
N VAL A 57 4.96 -5.88 5.39
CA VAL A 57 6.04 -6.73 4.88
C VAL A 57 5.94 -6.75 3.35
N TRP A 58 6.76 -5.97 2.69
CA TRP A 58 6.97 -6.10 1.25
C TRP A 58 7.82 -7.35 0.98
N PRO A 59 7.66 -8.00 -0.19
CA PRO A 59 8.35 -9.26 -0.51
C PRO A 59 9.88 -9.17 -0.51
N HIS A 60 10.44 -7.98 -0.42
CA HIS A 60 11.89 -7.74 -0.45
C HIS A 60 12.59 -7.80 0.92
N GLY A 61 11.97 -8.43 1.88
CA GLY A 61 12.53 -8.61 3.21
C GLY A 61 12.01 -7.58 4.19
N ALA A 62 11.53 -8.08 5.31
CA ALA A 62 11.23 -7.28 6.47
C ALA A 62 12.54 -6.63 6.95
N SER A 63 12.80 -5.40 6.55
CA SER A 63 13.78 -4.63 7.28
C SER A 63 13.23 -4.49 8.70
N LYS A 64 13.96 -4.94 9.68
CA LYS A 64 13.71 -4.59 11.09
C LYS A 64 13.94 -3.10 11.22
N LYS A 65 13.00 -2.30 10.74
CA LYS A 65 13.05 -0.86 10.93
C LYS A 65 12.52 -0.58 12.31
N GLN A 66 13.42 -0.22 13.17
CA GLN A 66 13.09 0.39 14.44
C GLN A 66 12.55 1.78 14.18
N SER A 67 11.46 2.14 14.84
CA SER A 67 11.02 3.53 14.87
C SER A 67 12.11 4.42 15.48
N SER A 68 12.30 5.60 14.91
CA SER A 68 13.35 6.52 15.35
C SER A 68 12.75 7.69 16.11
N PRO A 69 13.46 8.25 17.09
CA PRO A 69 13.04 9.47 17.75
C PRO A 69 13.04 10.66 16.79
N LEU A 70 12.16 11.59 17.05
CA LEU A 70 12.06 12.87 16.36
C LEU A 70 12.68 13.94 17.26
N ASP A 71 14.00 13.90 17.43
CA ASP A 71 14.73 14.73 18.41
C ASP A 71 15.83 15.59 17.78
N LYS A 72 16.03 15.51 16.46
CA LYS A 72 17.08 16.26 15.75
C LYS A 72 16.53 16.94 14.49
N PRO A 73 16.80 18.24 14.33
CA PRO A 73 16.48 18.95 13.10
C PRO A 73 17.41 18.51 11.94
N PRO A 74 17.04 18.78 10.68
CA PRO A 74 15.77 19.37 10.28
C PRO A 74 14.62 18.37 10.39
N TYR A 75 13.41 18.89 10.66
CA TYR A 75 12.17 18.11 10.69
C TYR A 75 11.46 18.17 9.36
N TYR A 76 10.85 17.05 8.95
CA TYR A 76 10.15 16.92 7.69
C TYR A 76 8.71 16.53 7.90
N ALA A 77 7.80 17.10 7.13
CA ALA A 77 6.40 16.70 7.08
C ALA A 77 5.91 16.53 5.65
N ILE A 78 5.08 15.51 5.48
CA ILE A 78 4.38 15.20 4.23
C ILE A 78 2.91 15.05 4.56
N GLU A 79 2.05 15.72 3.81
CA GLU A 79 0.60 15.54 3.93
C GLU A 79 0.19 14.21 3.30
N LEU A 80 -0.60 13.42 4.06
CA LEU A 80 -1.10 12.12 3.61
C LEU A 80 -2.62 12.17 3.49
N PHE A 81 -3.13 11.61 2.40
CA PHE A 81 -4.55 11.45 2.15
C PHE A 81 -4.91 9.97 2.13
N PRO A 82 -6.10 9.60 2.64
CA PRO A 82 -6.62 8.25 2.45
C PRO A 82 -6.78 7.96 0.95
N ALA A 83 -6.28 6.82 0.51
CA ALA A 83 -6.41 6.39 -0.88
C ALA A 83 -6.66 4.88 -0.95
N ILE A 84 -7.44 4.46 -1.93
CA ILE A 84 -7.57 3.05 -2.27
C ILE A 84 -6.35 2.67 -3.11
N LEU A 85 -5.50 1.84 -2.54
CA LEU A 85 -4.29 1.38 -3.23
C LEU A 85 -4.59 0.28 -4.23
N ASN A 86 -5.53 -0.59 -3.90
CA ASN A 86 -5.75 -1.83 -4.62
C ASN A 86 -7.16 -2.39 -4.38
N THR A 87 -7.71 -3.07 -5.40
CA THR A 87 -9.05 -3.67 -5.37
C THR A 87 -8.97 -5.13 -5.82
N GLN A 88 -8.31 -5.96 -5.00
CA GLN A 88 -8.15 -7.39 -5.28
C GLN A 88 -9.50 -8.09 -5.44
N GLY A 89 -9.60 -8.98 -6.41
CA GLY A 89 -10.79 -9.77 -6.67
C GLY A 89 -11.32 -9.61 -8.08
N GLY A 90 -12.63 -9.75 -8.25
CA GLY A 90 -13.27 -9.70 -9.55
C GLY A 90 -13.73 -11.08 -10.04
N PRO A 91 -14.03 -11.26 -11.34
CA PRO A 91 -14.54 -12.49 -11.85
C PRO A 91 -13.49 -13.62 -11.78
N ARG A 92 -13.94 -14.81 -11.41
CA ARG A 92 -13.09 -16.01 -11.48
C ARG A 92 -12.77 -16.34 -12.94
N HIS A 93 -11.56 -16.79 -13.18
CA HIS A 93 -11.13 -17.24 -14.51
C HIS A 93 -10.37 -18.56 -14.45
N ASN A 94 -10.21 -19.20 -15.59
CA ASN A 94 -9.40 -20.40 -15.75
C ASN A 94 -7.95 -20.05 -16.21
N SER A 95 -7.13 -21.07 -16.42
CA SER A 95 -5.75 -20.92 -16.90
C SER A 95 -5.61 -20.30 -18.31
N LYS A 96 -6.72 -20.18 -19.05
CA LYS A 96 -6.80 -19.52 -20.35
C LYS A 96 -7.31 -18.09 -20.24
N SER A 97 -7.36 -17.52 -19.05
CA SER A 97 -7.93 -16.19 -18.76
C SER A 97 -9.42 -16.03 -19.10
N GLN A 98 -10.13 -17.11 -19.36
CA GLN A 98 -11.57 -17.06 -19.66
C GLN A 98 -12.35 -16.87 -18.35
N VAL A 99 -13.24 -15.90 -18.31
CA VAL A 99 -14.13 -15.66 -17.17
C VAL A 99 -15.10 -16.83 -17.01
N LEU A 100 -15.30 -17.26 -15.77
CA LEU A 100 -16.19 -18.35 -15.43
C LEU A 100 -17.53 -17.82 -14.91
N ASN A 101 -18.62 -18.44 -15.35
CA ASN A 101 -19.93 -18.22 -14.78
C ASN A 101 -20.05 -18.84 -13.36
N PRO A 102 -21.15 -18.63 -12.62
CA PRO A 102 -21.33 -19.22 -11.28
C PRO A 102 -21.27 -20.76 -11.23
N PHE A 103 -21.46 -21.41 -12.36
CA PHE A 103 -21.41 -22.89 -12.49
C PHE A 103 -20.01 -23.40 -12.87
N GLY A 104 -19.01 -22.52 -12.98
CA GLY A 104 -17.65 -22.87 -13.33
C GLY A 104 -17.39 -23.07 -14.83
N GLN A 105 -18.34 -22.71 -15.70
CA GLN A 105 -18.20 -22.81 -17.14
C GLN A 105 -17.65 -21.50 -17.73
N PRO A 106 -16.76 -21.56 -18.73
CA PRO A 106 -16.28 -20.38 -19.41
C PRO A 106 -17.41 -19.59 -20.09
N ILE A 107 -17.43 -18.29 -19.88
CA ILE A 107 -18.29 -17.39 -20.65
C ILE A 107 -17.60 -17.15 -22.00
N PRO A 108 -18.25 -17.51 -23.13
CA PRO A 108 -17.63 -17.38 -24.44
C PRO A 108 -17.12 -15.96 -24.71
N ARG A 109 -15.87 -15.86 -25.18
CA ARG A 109 -15.24 -14.61 -25.62
C ARG A 109 -15.05 -13.55 -24.52
N LEU A 110 -15.21 -13.91 -23.26
CA LEU A 110 -14.97 -13.01 -22.14
C LEU A 110 -13.68 -13.43 -21.43
N TYR A 111 -12.72 -12.52 -21.42
CA TYR A 111 -11.40 -12.70 -20.81
C TYR A 111 -11.14 -11.66 -19.74
N VAL A 112 -10.31 -11.98 -18.78
CA VAL A 112 -9.90 -11.06 -17.71
C VAL A 112 -8.44 -11.28 -17.35
N ALA A 113 -7.75 -10.19 -17.00
CA ALA A 113 -6.36 -10.24 -16.59
C ALA A 113 -6.04 -9.09 -15.61
N GLY A 114 -4.99 -9.27 -14.83
CA GLY A 114 -4.51 -8.29 -13.87
C GLY A 114 -5.34 -8.22 -12.61
N GLU A 115 -5.36 -7.06 -11.96
CA GLU A 115 -6.01 -6.88 -10.66
C GLU A 115 -7.49 -7.27 -10.63
N LEU A 116 -8.22 -6.96 -11.70
CA LEU A 116 -9.65 -7.27 -11.82
C LEU A 116 -9.93 -8.78 -11.80
N GLY A 117 -9.02 -9.59 -12.31
CA GLY A 117 -9.14 -11.05 -12.34
C GLY A 117 -8.17 -11.75 -11.38
N SER A 118 -7.75 -11.06 -10.33
CA SER A 118 -6.71 -11.55 -9.44
C SER A 118 -7.07 -12.88 -8.78
N PHE A 119 -6.20 -13.86 -8.93
CA PHE A 119 -6.31 -15.14 -8.22
C PHE A 119 -5.70 -15.11 -6.80
N TRP A 120 -5.04 -14.03 -6.43
CA TRP A 120 -4.45 -13.84 -5.09
C TRP A 120 -5.49 -13.67 -3.97
N GLY A 121 -6.76 -13.49 -4.31
CA GLY A 121 -7.85 -13.28 -3.35
C GLY A 121 -7.72 -11.95 -2.61
N PHE A 122 -7.72 -12.00 -1.28
CA PHE A 122 -7.65 -10.78 -0.45
C PHE A 122 -6.23 -10.39 -0.06
N ILE A 123 -5.21 -11.05 -0.59
CA ILE A 123 -3.81 -10.78 -0.24
C ILE A 123 -3.21 -9.90 -1.32
N TYR A 124 -2.82 -8.68 -0.94
CA TYR A 124 -2.04 -7.83 -1.82
C TYR A 124 -0.60 -8.35 -1.89
N GLN A 125 -0.26 -8.90 -3.03
CA GLN A 125 1.09 -9.36 -3.34
C GLN A 125 1.86 -8.24 -4.02
N GLY A 126 2.88 -7.71 -3.40
CA GLY A 126 3.73 -6.71 -4.03
C GLY A 126 4.18 -7.18 -5.42
N CYS A 127 3.90 -6.38 -6.44
CA CYS A 127 4.12 -6.70 -7.87
C CYS A 127 3.26 -7.84 -8.43
N GLY A 128 2.45 -8.54 -7.64
CA GLY A 128 1.61 -9.64 -8.10
C GLY A 128 0.65 -9.24 -9.22
N ASN A 129 -0.03 -8.11 -9.07
CA ASN A 129 -0.96 -7.60 -10.08
C ASN A 129 -0.27 -7.27 -11.40
N ASN A 130 0.96 -6.76 -11.37
CA ASN A 130 1.72 -6.52 -12.59
C ASN A 130 2.09 -7.84 -13.28
N ALA A 131 2.46 -8.86 -12.52
CA ALA A 131 2.74 -10.19 -13.05
C ALA A 131 1.47 -10.80 -13.66
N GLU A 132 0.33 -10.71 -12.98
CA GLU A 132 -0.96 -11.17 -13.51
C GLU A 132 -1.34 -10.43 -14.80
N ALA A 133 -1.18 -9.10 -14.84
CA ALA A 133 -1.49 -8.30 -16.02
C ALA A 133 -0.65 -8.72 -17.23
N LEU A 134 0.64 -8.97 -17.03
CA LEU A 134 1.55 -9.38 -18.09
C LEU A 134 1.30 -10.82 -18.56
N ILE A 135 1.19 -11.76 -17.62
CA ILE A 135 1.04 -13.19 -17.93
C ILE A 135 -0.35 -13.48 -18.48
N PHE A 136 -1.39 -13.15 -17.74
CA PHE A 136 -2.76 -13.45 -18.14
C PHE A 136 -3.26 -12.52 -19.25
N GLY A 137 -2.74 -11.29 -19.36
CA GLY A 137 -3.01 -10.42 -20.51
C GLY A 137 -2.48 -11.02 -21.81
N ARG A 138 -1.27 -11.58 -21.78
CA ARG A 138 -0.72 -12.33 -22.92
C ARG A 138 -1.56 -13.56 -23.27
N ILE A 139 -1.89 -14.38 -22.28
CA ILE A 139 -2.72 -15.59 -22.47
C ILE A 139 -4.09 -15.20 -23.03
N ALA A 140 -4.74 -14.18 -22.48
CA ALA A 140 -6.03 -13.68 -22.95
C ALA A 140 -5.96 -13.25 -24.43
N GLY A 141 -4.91 -12.52 -24.80
CA GLY A 141 -4.67 -12.09 -26.18
C GLY A 141 -4.46 -13.27 -27.14
N GLU A 142 -3.66 -14.26 -26.72
CA GLU A 142 -3.41 -15.48 -27.50
C GLU A 142 -4.70 -16.31 -27.68
N GLU A 143 -5.51 -16.48 -26.65
CA GLU A 143 -6.77 -17.22 -26.74
C GLU A 143 -7.84 -16.45 -27.54
N ALA A 144 -7.94 -15.14 -27.32
CA ALA A 144 -8.86 -14.29 -28.08
C ALA A 144 -8.54 -14.30 -29.59
N SER A 145 -7.26 -14.35 -29.96
CA SER A 145 -6.85 -14.38 -31.36
C SER A 145 -7.27 -15.66 -32.11
N LYS A 146 -7.54 -16.75 -31.39
CA LYS A 146 -8.01 -18.02 -31.93
C LYS A 146 -9.53 -18.07 -32.14
N GLU A 147 -10.24 -17.08 -31.64
CA GLU A 147 -11.69 -17.03 -31.77
C GLU A 147 -12.11 -16.81 -33.22
N LYS A 148 -13.13 -17.58 -33.63
CA LYS A 148 -13.72 -17.41 -34.97
C LYS A 148 -14.35 -16.02 -35.08
N ARG A 149 -14.27 -15.42 -36.25
CA ARG A 149 -14.98 -14.14 -36.50
C ARG A 149 -16.48 -14.31 -36.29
N TRP A 150 -17.15 -13.27 -35.89
CA TRP A 150 -18.59 -13.24 -35.85
C TRP A 150 -19.11 -13.42 -37.30
N SER A 151 -19.99 -14.39 -37.50
CA SER A 151 -20.72 -14.59 -38.75
C SER A 151 -21.91 -13.65 -38.81
#